data_ad2ede98eee9aba090858cb37a329413
#
_entry.id   ad2ede98eee9aba090858cb37a329413
#
_cell.length_a   1.000
_cell.length_b   1.000
_cell.length_c   1.000
_cell.angle_alpha   90.00
_cell.angle_beta   90.00
_cell.angle_gamma   90.00
#
_symmetry.space_group_name_H-M   'P 1'
#
loop_
_entity.id
_entity.type
_entity.pdbx_description
1 polymer ?
#
loop_
_entity_poly.entity_id
_entity_poly.type
_entity_poly.pdbx_seq_one_letter_code
_entity_poly.pdbx_strand_id
1 'polypeptide(L)'
;VEWDRFKTDTDKWETEVDSLIGPTDIILYPFGADVGDWHPYTAENERFTYLYQAGFRYFCNVDSNQYWVQLGDTFLRQGRRNLDGYRMWKDITAEDPSHRKLEDLFHAEDVFDPARPTPVPDM
;
A
#
# COMPACT_ATOMS: atom_id res chain seq x y z
N VAL A 1 -12.48 13.67 -3.22
CA VAL A 1 -11.62 14.86 -3.11
C VAL A 1 -11.85 15.72 -4.33
N GLU A 2 -12.07 17.00 -4.11
CA GLU A 2 -12.24 17.98 -5.14
C GLU A 2 -10.97 18.08 -6.02
N TRP A 3 -11.15 18.17 -7.34
CA TRP A 3 -10.05 18.08 -8.30
C TRP A 3 -8.98 19.15 -8.09
N ASP A 4 -9.40 20.38 -7.83
CA ASP A 4 -8.47 21.50 -7.61
C ASP A 4 -7.67 21.35 -6.32
N ARG A 5 -8.30 20.82 -5.27
CA ARG A 5 -7.59 20.52 -4.02
C ARG A 5 -6.57 19.41 -4.21
N PHE A 6 -6.93 18.36 -4.96
CA PHE A 6 -6.01 17.28 -5.26
C PHE A 6 -4.75 17.78 -5.99
N LYS A 7 -4.92 18.60 -7.01
CA LYS A 7 -3.78 19.23 -7.71
C LYS A 7 -2.94 20.09 -6.78
N THR A 8 -3.59 20.97 -6.03
CA THR A 8 -2.89 21.88 -5.11
C THR A 8 -2.08 21.11 -4.06
N ASP A 9 -2.62 20.05 -3.51
CA ASP A 9 -1.91 19.24 -2.50
C ASP A 9 -0.72 18.50 -3.14
N THR A 10 -0.87 18.00 -4.37
CA THR A 10 0.24 17.37 -5.12
C THR A 10 1.35 18.39 -5.44
N ASP A 11 1.00 19.56 -5.96
CA ASP A 11 1.96 20.61 -6.32
C ASP A 11 2.72 21.13 -5.10
N LYS A 12 2.06 21.22 -3.95
CA LYS A 12 2.71 21.58 -2.69
C LYS A 12 3.71 20.51 -2.25
N TRP A 13 3.38 19.24 -2.41
CA TRP A 13 4.33 18.17 -2.11
C TRP A 13 5.59 18.33 -2.94
N GLU A 14 5.46 18.46 -4.26
CA GLU A 14 6.58 18.63 -5.17
C GLU A 14 7.45 19.86 -4.84
N THR A 15 6.80 20.95 -4.42
CA THR A 15 7.53 22.21 -4.16
C THR A 15 8.14 22.25 -2.75
N GLU A 16 7.40 21.82 -1.73
CA GLU A 16 7.78 22.00 -0.34
C GLU A 16 8.55 20.80 0.23
N VAL A 17 8.15 19.57 -0.16
CA VAL A 17 8.75 18.35 0.38
C VAL A 17 9.93 17.91 -0.47
N ASP A 18 9.81 17.85 -1.77
CA ASP A 18 10.89 17.42 -2.66
C ASP A 18 12.10 18.38 -2.59
N SER A 19 11.87 19.63 -2.27
CA SER A 19 12.95 20.58 -2.01
C SER A 19 13.81 20.24 -0.80
N LEU A 20 13.27 19.44 0.14
CA LEU A 20 13.95 19.06 1.39
C LEU A 20 14.58 17.68 1.33
N ILE A 21 13.92 16.72 0.69
CA ILE A 21 14.33 15.30 0.69
C ILE A 21 14.77 14.80 -0.69
N GLY A 22 14.59 15.59 -1.73
CA GLY A 22 14.80 15.19 -3.12
C GLY A 22 13.52 14.67 -3.78
N PRO A 23 13.55 14.47 -5.12
CA PRO A 23 12.39 13.98 -5.86
C PRO A 23 11.86 12.67 -5.31
N THR A 24 10.55 12.60 -5.13
CA THR A 24 9.85 11.39 -4.69
C THR A 24 9.06 10.78 -5.83
N ASP A 25 9.12 9.46 -5.96
CA ASP A 25 8.44 8.70 -7.02
C ASP A 25 7.44 7.67 -6.48
N ILE A 26 7.27 7.61 -5.15
CA ILE A 26 6.39 6.67 -4.47
C ILE A 26 5.22 7.41 -3.82
N ILE A 27 4.01 6.98 -4.11
CA ILE A 27 2.81 7.44 -3.41
C ILE A 27 2.17 6.30 -2.61
N LEU A 28 1.87 6.56 -1.35
CA LEU A 28 1.19 5.65 -0.44
C LEU A 28 -0.20 6.19 -0.14
N TYR A 29 -1.22 5.54 -0.66
CA TYR A 29 -2.60 5.95 -0.37
C TYR A 29 -3.02 5.54 1.03
N PRO A 30 -3.58 6.47 1.83
CA PRO A 30 -4.08 6.16 3.16
C PRO A 30 -5.41 5.44 3.10
N PHE A 31 -5.66 4.55 4.05
CA PHE A 31 -6.97 3.93 4.31
C PHE A 31 -7.63 3.25 3.10
N GLY A 32 -6.86 2.75 2.15
CA GLY A 32 -7.39 2.13 0.95
C GLY A 32 -7.91 3.11 -0.10
N ALA A 33 -7.74 4.42 0.11
CA ALA A 33 -8.00 5.40 -0.95
C ALA A 33 -7.09 5.11 -2.15
N ASP A 34 -7.60 5.33 -3.35
CA ASP A 34 -6.88 5.12 -4.59
C ASP A 34 -7.53 5.96 -5.68
N VAL A 35 -6.73 6.48 -6.59
CA VAL A 35 -7.23 7.33 -7.69
C VAL A 35 -7.93 6.54 -8.79
N GLY A 36 -7.75 5.23 -8.84
CA GLY A 36 -8.38 4.32 -9.82
C GLY A 36 -9.46 3.42 -9.22
N ASP A 37 -9.71 3.53 -7.91
CA ASP A 37 -10.56 2.60 -7.18
C ASP A 37 -10.14 1.14 -7.48
N TRP A 38 -11.05 0.31 -7.97
CA TRP A 38 -10.80 -1.08 -8.34
C TRP A 38 -10.40 -1.27 -9.82
N HIS A 39 -10.37 -0.20 -10.60
CA HIS A 39 -10.06 -0.27 -12.02
C HIS A 39 -8.55 -0.11 -12.27
N PRO A 40 -8.00 -0.75 -13.30
CA PRO A 40 -6.62 -0.51 -13.71
C PRO A 40 -6.37 0.97 -14.03
N TYR A 41 -5.17 1.44 -13.77
CA TYR A 41 -4.75 2.77 -14.21
C TYR A 41 -4.63 2.81 -15.73
N THR A 42 -5.27 3.77 -16.33
CA THR A 42 -5.24 4.04 -17.76
C THR A 42 -4.99 5.51 -18.02
N ALA A 43 -4.67 5.86 -19.25
CA ALA A 43 -4.45 7.25 -19.65
C ALA A 43 -5.71 8.13 -19.51
N GLU A 44 -6.90 7.52 -19.48
CA GLU A 44 -8.16 8.24 -19.28
C GLU A 44 -8.39 8.65 -17.81
N ASN A 45 -7.64 8.07 -16.88
CA ASN A 45 -7.70 8.47 -15.48
C ASN A 45 -6.90 9.76 -15.27
N GLU A 46 -7.58 10.88 -15.19
CA GLU A 46 -6.96 12.21 -15.07
C GLU A 46 -6.10 12.34 -13.81
N ARG A 47 -6.51 11.74 -12.69
CA ARG A 47 -5.76 11.81 -11.43
C ARG A 47 -4.48 10.98 -11.50
N PHE A 48 -4.55 9.78 -12.05
CA PHE A 48 -3.35 8.97 -12.30
C PHE A 48 -2.39 9.71 -13.24
N THR A 49 -2.91 10.24 -14.35
CA THR A 49 -2.10 10.96 -15.34
C THR A 49 -1.42 12.18 -14.71
N TYR A 50 -2.11 12.90 -13.83
CA TYR A 50 -1.53 14.03 -13.12
C TYR A 50 -0.38 13.62 -12.20
N LEU A 51 -0.59 12.60 -11.36
CA LEU A 51 0.46 12.06 -10.49
C LEU A 51 1.65 11.53 -11.30
N TYR A 52 1.37 10.85 -12.40
CA TYR A 52 2.41 10.33 -13.27
C TYR A 52 3.27 11.46 -13.90
N GLN A 53 2.64 12.55 -14.31
CA GLN A 53 3.32 13.75 -14.81
C GLN A 53 4.11 14.48 -13.71
N ALA A 54 3.65 14.45 -12.48
CA ALA A 54 4.37 14.97 -11.32
C ALA A 54 5.61 14.14 -10.94
N GLY A 55 5.78 12.93 -11.48
CA GLY A 55 6.98 12.12 -11.24
C GLY A 55 6.73 10.79 -10.53
N PHE A 56 5.53 10.55 -10.03
CA PHE A 56 5.22 9.32 -9.33
C PHE A 56 5.22 8.11 -10.26
N ARG A 57 5.83 7.02 -9.82
CA ARG A 57 5.99 5.76 -10.58
C ARG A 57 5.54 4.53 -9.79
N TYR A 58 5.53 4.62 -8.48
CA TYR A 58 5.14 3.53 -7.59
C TYR A 58 3.91 3.94 -6.79
N PHE A 59 2.80 3.22 -7.02
CA PHE A 59 1.50 3.51 -6.44
C PHE A 59 1.12 2.38 -5.50
N CYS A 60 1.10 2.66 -4.19
CA CYS A 60 0.88 1.67 -3.17
C CYS A 60 -0.46 1.89 -2.45
N ASN A 61 -1.39 0.98 -2.64
CA ASN A 61 -2.67 0.96 -1.93
C ASN A 61 -2.62 -0.03 -0.75
N VAL A 62 -3.57 0.08 0.15
CA VAL A 62 -3.80 -0.91 1.20
C VAL A 62 -4.96 -1.79 0.79
N ASP A 63 -4.71 -3.09 0.65
CA ASP A 63 -5.74 -4.09 0.47
C ASP A 63 -5.63 -5.14 1.58
N SER A 64 -6.69 -5.32 2.34
CA SER A 64 -6.72 -6.28 3.44
C SER A 64 -7.02 -7.71 2.97
N ASN A 65 -7.56 -7.87 1.77
CA ASN A 65 -8.09 -9.14 1.29
C ASN A 65 -7.31 -9.73 0.11
N GLN A 66 -6.72 -8.89 -0.71
CA GLN A 66 -6.02 -9.32 -1.91
C GLN A 66 -4.69 -8.57 -2.06
N TYR A 67 -3.70 -9.27 -2.54
CA TYR A 67 -2.49 -8.67 -3.08
C TYR A 67 -2.58 -8.76 -4.61
N TRP A 68 -2.44 -7.63 -5.22
CA TRP A 68 -2.47 -7.53 -6.67
C TRP A 68 -1.44 -6.51 -7.13
N VAL A 69 -0.99 -6.70 -8.35
CA VAL A 69 0.00 -5.83 -8.98
C VAL A 69 -0.49 -5.49 -10.38
N GLN A 70 -0.46 -4.22 -10.71
CA GLN A 70 -0.56 -3.76 -12.08
C GLN A 70 0.83 -3.31 -12.52
N LEU A 71 1.41 -4.04 -13.47
CA LEU A 71 2.65 -3.67 -14.13
C LEU A 71 2.30 -2.83 -15.37
N GLY A 72 2.67 -1.56 -15.35
CA GLY A 72 2.72 -0.74 -16.56
C GLY A 72 4.15 -0.76 -17.13
N ASP A 73 4.33 -0.25 -18.34
CA ASP A 73 5.66 -0.18 -18.95
C ASP A 73 6.65 0.66 -18.14
N THR A 74 6.15 1.67 -17.44
CA THR A 74 6.94 2.67 -16.70
C THR A 74 6.42 2.99 -15.31
N PHE A 75 5.48 2.21 -14.79
CA PHE A 75 4.95 2.36 -13.44
C PHE A 75 4.56 1.01 -12.82
N LEU A 76 4.48 1.00 -11.50
CA LEU A 76 4.02 -0.13 -10.71
C LEU A 76 2.89 0.33 -9.79
N ARG A 77 1.76 -0.36 -9.81
CA ARG A 77 0.69 -0.21 -8.83
C ARG A 77 0.53 -1.52 -8.07
N GLN A 78 0.53 -1.46 -6.76
CA GLN A 78 0.47 -2.65 -5.91
C GLN A 78 -0.41 -2.47 -4.69
N GLY A 79 -1.13 -3.52 -4.32
CA GLY A 79 -1.76 -3.65 -3.01
C GLY A 79 -0.72 -3.98 -1.95
N ARG A 80 -0.81 -3.33 -0.79
CA ARG A 80 0.03 -3.63 0.38
C ARG A 80 -0.79 -4.36 1.42
N ARG A 81 -0.19 -5.37 2.01
CA ARG A 81 -0.73 -5.98 3.23
C ARG A 81 0.01 -5.48 4.46
N ASN A 82 -0.74 -5.29 5.50
CA ASN A 82 -0.19 -5.01 6.81
C ASN A 82 0.36 -6.29 7.41
N LEU A 83 1.66 -6.32 7.67
CA LEU A 83 2.34 -7.39 8.36
C LEU A 83 2.80 -6.86 9.71
N ASP A 84 2.07 -7.18 10.76
CA ASP A 84 2.46 -6.93 12.13
C ASP A 84 2.48 -8.23 12.94
N GLY A 85 3.18 -8.24 14.07
CA GLY A 85 3.33 -9.44 14.89
C GLY A 85 2.02 -10.03 15.36
N TYR A 86 1.00 -9.19 15.63
CA TYR A 86 -0.32 -9.67 16.05
C TYR A 86 -1.06 -10.38 14.91
N ARG A 87 -1.00 -9.86 13.69
CA ARG A 87 -1.61 -10.50 12.52
C ARG A 87 -0.92 -11.80 12.17
N MET A 88 0.41 -11.83 12.23
CA MET A 88 1.17 -13.06 12.04
C MET A 88 0.83 -14.10 13.09
N TRP A 89 0.78 -13.70 14.35
CA TRP A 89 0.38 -14.59 15.45
C TRP A 89 -1.04 -15.15 15.25
N LYS A 90 -1.99 -14.30 14.90
CA LYS A 90 -3.37 -14.74 14.60
C LYS A 90 -3.42 -15.73 13.44
N ASP A 91 -2.61 -15.52 12.43
CA ASP A 91 -2.56 -16.37 11.25
C ASP A 91 -2.03 -17.77 11.61
N ILE A 92 -0.91 -17.82 12.33
CA ILE A 92 -0.28 -19.07 12.78
C ILE A 92 -1.17 -19.86 13.74
N THR A 93 -1.84 -19.16 14.66
CA THR A 93 -2.67 -19.79 15.71
C THR A 93 -4.12 -20.04 15.27
N ALA A 94 -4.49 -19.76 14.03
CA ALA A 94 -5.82 -20.02 13.51
C ALA A 94 -6.12 -21.52 13.54
N GLU A 95 -7.19 -21.92 14.24
CA GLU A 95 -7.64 -23.30 14.31
C GLU A 95 -8.10 -23.81 12.94
N ASP A 96 -8.76 -22.94 12.18
CA ASP A 96 -9.20 -23.22 10.81
C ASP A 96 -8.18 -22.66 9.81
N PRO A 97 -7.52 -23.52 9.02
CA PRO A 97 -6.57 -23.10 8.00
C PRO A 97 -7.12 -22.07 7.00
N SER A 98 -8.43 -22.08 6.73
CA SER A 98 -9.06 -21.11 5.82
C SER A 98 -8.99 -19.66 6.33
N HIS A 99 -8.70 -19.47 7.61
CA HIS A 99 -8.49 -18.18 8.22
C HIS A 99 -7.04 -17.69 8.16
N ARG A 100 -6.12 -18.53 7.68
CA ARG A 100 -4.71 -18.17 7.47
C ARG A 100 -4.54 -17.38 6.19
N LYS A 101 -4.54 -16.08 6.31
CA LYS A 101 -4.52 -15.17 5.15
C LYS A 101 -3.12 -14.87 4.61
N LEU A 102 -2.08 -15.24 5.34
CA LEU A 102 -0.68 -15.00 4.94
C LEU A 102 -0.05 -16.21 4.26
N GLU A 103 -0.65 -17.39 4.36
CA GLU A 103 -0.08 -18.66 3.89
C GLU A 103 0.27 -18.65 2.39
N ASP A 104 -0.50 -17.90 1.59
CA ASP A 104 -0.23 -17.72 0.15
C ASP A 104 0.97 -16.82 -0.16
N LEU A 105 1.46 -16.07 0.83
CA LEU A 105 2.57 -15.12 0.66
C LEU A 105 3.88 -15.70 1.19
N PHE A 106 3.84 -16.27 2.37
CA PHE A 106 4.96 -16.89 3.05
C PHE A 106 4.45 -17.68 4.26
N HIS A 107 5.25 -18.62 4.72
CA HIS A 107 4.96 -19.32 5.97
C HIS A 107 5.39 -18.42 7.14
N ALA A 108 4.42 -17.91 7.87
CA ALA A 108 4.68 -16.98 8.95
C ALA A 108 5.52 -17.61 10.07
N GLU A 109 5.44 -18.92 10.24
CA GLU A 109 6.25 -19.72 11.17
C GLU A 109 7.75 -19.61 10.91
N ASP A 110 8.17 -19.38 9.66
CA ASP A 110 9.59 -19.29 9.29
C ASP A 110 10.22 -17.97 9.77
N VAL A 111 9.40 -16.94 10.00
CA VAL A 111 9.88 -15.60 10.37
C VAL A 111 9.40 -15.12 11.73
N PHE A 112 8.41 -15.79 12.31
CA PHE A 112 7.81 -15.43 13.58
C PHE A 112 7.78 -16.62 14.53
N ASP A 113 8.44 -16.50 15.69
CA ASP A 113 8.36 -17.49 16.76
C ASP A 113 7.13 -17.21 17.65
N PRO A 114 6.07 -18.05 17.60
CA PRO A 114 4.88 -17.85 18.40
C PRO A 114 5.13 -18.00 19.92
N ALA A 115 6.22 -18.63 20.31
CA ALA A 115 6.62 -18.76 21.71
C ALA A 115 7.38 -17.53 22.23
N ARG A 116 7.78 -16.61 21.34
CA ARG A 116 8.43 -15.38 21.73
C ARG A 116 7.46 -14.49 22.50
N PRO A 117 7.83 -13.99 23.69
CA PRO A 117 7.00 -13.01 24.38
C PRO A 117 6.80 -11.78 23.48
N THR A 118 5.57 -11.55 23.07
CA THR A 118 5.25 -10.34 22.31
C THR A 118 5.13 -9.19 23.29
N PRO A 119 5.81 -8.07 23.05
CA PRO A 119 5.52 -6.84 23.75
C PRO A 119 4.25 -6.20 23.16
N VAL A 120 3.15 -6.96 23.13
CA VAL A 120 1.84 -6.37 22.81
C VAL A 120 1.36 -5.74 24.09
N PRO A 121 1.15 -4.42 24.13
CA PRO A 121 0.48 -3.82 25.26
C PRO A 121 -0.88 -4.50 25.43
N ASP A 122 -1.21 -4.86 26.65
CA ASP A 122 -2.56 -5.28 26.98
C ASP A 122 -3.52 -4.18 26.51
N MET A 123 -4.27 -4.48 25.46
CA MET A 123 -5.32 -3.60 24.96
C MET A 123 -6.63 -3.89 25.68
#